data_74b23d4a94a8eeab567ddd3802e89ed9
#
_entry.id   74b23d4a94a8eeab567ddd3802e89ed9
#
_cell.length_a   1.000
_cell.length_b   1.000
_cell.length_c   1.000
_cell.angle_alpha   90.00
_cell.angle_beta   90.00
_cell.angle_gamma   90.00
#
_symmetry.space_group_name_H-M   'P 1'
#
loop_
_entity.id
_entity.type
_entity.pdbx_description
1 polymer ?
#
loop_
_entity_poly.entity_id
_entity_poly.type
_entity_poly.pdbx_seq_one_letter_code
_entity_poly.pdbx_strand_id
1 'polypeptide(L)'
;MNIIICDDDKMQIKQIEQFLSAREGYTIFAFHSGAELLQYGPPACEIAILDVKLRDTLGTRLAETLRKRYPEIDIIFISSYPQYVTSAFHVKASQFLIKPINRKTFLAEFDYILAERGSRHFRWVVSNKSSIYSLLPSEILYVEAYHRHLFIHTAKQKITICGKLKDVCEKLEGYGFVLCHQGFLVNTRYIEHIDGDTIYLTGGDSVPISS
;
A
#
# COMPACT_ATOMS: atom_id res chain seq x y z
N MET A 1 -3.17 -9.83 11.35
CA MET A 1 -3.44 -9.70 9.90
C MET A 1 -3.76 -11.09 9.35
N ASN A 2 -4.82 -11.23 8.57
CA ASN A 2 -5.26 -12.51 8.00
C ASN A 2 -4.69 -12.68 6.59
N ILE A 3 -4.06 -13.82 6.35
CA ILE A 3 -3.44 -14.19 5.08
C ILE A 3 -4.14 -15.45 4.57
N ILE A 4 -4.64 -15.40 3.34
CA ILE A 4 -5.14 -16.57 2.62
C ILE A 4 -4.00 -17.13 1.77
N ILE A 5 -3.84 -18.45 1.78
CA ILE A 5 -3.02 -19.20 0.82
C ILE A 5 -3.94 -20.19 0.12
N CYS A 6 -3.98 -20.17 -1.21
CA CYS A 6 -4.77 -21.11 -2.00
C CYS A 6 -3.92 -21.71 -3.15
N ASP A 7 -3.61 -22.98 -3.03
CA ASP A 7 -2.83 -23.76 -4.00
C ASP A 7 -3.25 -25.23 -3.89
N ASP A 8 -3.41 -25.94 -4.99
CA ASP A 8 -3.75 -27.37 -4.96
C ASP A 8 -2.54 -28.28 -4.67
N ASP A 9 -1.34 -27.71 -4.63
CA ASP A 9 -0.11 -28.35 -4.17
C ASP A 9 0.13 -28.08 -2.69
N LYS A 10 -0.11 -29.11 -1.85
CA LYS A 10 0.14 -29.06 -0.40
C LYS A 10 1.59 -28.71 -0.02
N MET A 11 2.55 -29.09 -0.87
CA MET A 11 3.97 -28.80 -0.60
C MET A 11 4.24 -27.30 -0.78
N GLN A 12 3.61 -26.68 -1.77
CA GLN A 12 3.70 -25.24 -2.00
C GLN A 12 3.11 -24.44 -0.84
N ILE A 13 1.94 -24.85 -0.33
CA ILE A 13 1.32 -24.24 0.87
C ILE A 13 2.29 -24.31 2.05
N LYS A 14 2.80 -25.51 2.36
CA LYS A 14 3.74 -25.69 3.48
C LYS A 14 5.02 -24.86 3.31
N GLN A 15 5.52 -24.72 2.10
CA GLN A 15 6.69 -23.89 1.83
C GLN A 15 6.42 -22.42 2.15
N ILE A 16 5.26 -21.88 1.74
CA ILE A 16 4.88 -20.50 2.02
C ILE A 16 4.66 -20.29 3.54
N GLU A 17 3.98 -21.23 4.20
CA GLU A 17 3.82 -21.21 5.65
C GLU A 17 5.16 -21.18 6.37
N GLN A 18 6.14 -21.99 5.95
CA GLN A 18 7.51 -21.97 6.49
C GLN A 18 8.22 -20.64 6.26
N PHE A 19 8.02 -19.99 5.10
CA PHE A 19 8.62 -18.68 4.84
C PHE A 19 8.08 -17.61 5.80
N LEU A 20 6.81 -17.70 6.18
CA LEU A 20 6.13 -16.77 7.07
C LEU A 20 6.23 -17.14 8.57
N SER A 21 6.64 -18.36 8.91
CA SER A 21 6.61 -18.89 10.29
C SER A 21 7.45 -18.09 11.31
N ALA A 22 8.50 -17.40 10.85
CA ALA A 22 9.35 -16.57 11.70
C ALA A 22 8.77 -15.16 11.99
N ARG A 23 7.56 -14.88 11.52
CA ARG A 23 6.91 -13.57 11.62
C ARG A 23 5.67 -13.67 12.50
N GLU A 24 5.56 -12.74 13.44
CA GLU A 24 4.44 -12.65 14.36
C GLU A 24 3.29 -11.79 13.80
N GLY A 25 2.10 -11.96 14.35
CA GLY A 25 0.93 -11.14 14.04
C GLY A 25 0.16 -11.55 12.78
N TYR A 26 0.45 -12.74 12.20
CA TYR A 26 -0.27 -13.28 11.07
C TYR A 26 -1.12 -14.49 11.46
N THR A 27 -2.35 -14.54 10.92
CA THR A 27 -3.20 -15.74 10.94
C THR A 27 -3.31 -16.24 9.51
N ILE A 28 -2.83 -17.46 9.26
CA ILE A 28 -2.81 -18.05 7.93
C ILE A 28 -4.01 -19.00 7.78
N PHE A 29 -4.73 -18.84 6.67
CA PHE A 29 -5.85 -19.68 6.25
C PHE A 29 -5.46 -20.36 4.94
N ALA A 30 -5.21 -21.67 4.99
CA ALA A 30 -4.76 -22.45 3.83
C ALA A 30 -5.94 -23.21 3.21
N PHE A 31 -6.05 -23.16 1.89
CA PHE A 31 -7.11 -23.81 1.10
C PHE A 31 -6.50 -24.55 -0.08
N HIS A 32 -7.10 -25.67 -0.45
CA HIS A 32 -6.63 -26.53 -1.54
C HIS A 32 -7.45 -26.40 -2.83
N SER A 33 -8.47 -25.56 -2.82
CA SER A 33 -9.30 -25.26 -3.99
C SER A 33 -9.98 -23.90 -3.86
N GLY A 34 -10.39 -23.33 -4.99
CA GLY A 34 -11.14 -22.09 -5.00
C GLY A 34 -12.54 -22.26 -4.35
N ALA A 35 -13.19 -23.41 -4.53
CA ALA A 35 -14.48 -23.71 -3.93
C ALA A 35 -14.40 -23.72 -2.40
N GLU A 36 -13.38 -24.38 -1.84
CA GLU A 36 -13.13 -24.43 -0.41
C GLU A 36 -12.92 -23.02 0.16
N LEU A 37 -12.08 -22.21 -0.50
CA LEU A 37 -11.83 -20.83 -0.09
C LEU A 37 -13.10 -19.97 -0.11
N LEU A 38 -13.91 -20.08 -1.16
CA LEU A 38 -15.14 -19.28 -1.26
C LEU A 38 -16.18 -19.67 -0.19
N GLN A 39 -16.21 -20.95 0.19
CA GLN A 39 -17.12 -21.47 1.21
C GLN A 39 -16.67 -21.12 2.63
N TYR A 40 -15.38 -21.28 2.93
CA TYR A 40 -14.83 -21.23 4.30
C TYR A 40 -13.86 -20.08 4.53
N GLY A 41 -13.70 -19.18 3.58
CA GLY A 41 -12.78 -18.04 3.73
C GLY A 41 -13.11 -17.17 4.94
N PRO A 42 -12.09 -16.58 5.57
CA PRO A 42 -12.25 -15.79 6.79
C PRO A 42 -13.16 -14.57 6.57
N PRO A 43 -13.76 -13.99 7.63
CA PRO A 43 -14.61 -12.80 7.51
C PRO A 43 -13.86 -11.54 7.05
N ALA A 44 -12.55 -11.48 7.31
CA ALA A 44 -11.66 -10.41 6.86
C ALA A 44 -10.35 -11.01 6.36
N CYS A 45 -9.78 -10.43 5.31
CA CYS A 45 -8.49 -10.83 4.76
C CYS A 45 -7.76 -9.62 4.17
N GLU A 46 -6.51 -9.52 4.49
CA GLU A 46 -5.64 -8.44 4.03
C GLU A 46 -4.77 -8.86 2.84
N ILE A 47 -4.28 -10.09 2.80
CA ILE A 47 -3.42 -10.60 1.73
C ILE A 47 -3.91 -11.98 1.28
N ALA A 48 -4.01 -12.20 -0.03
CA ALA A 48 -4.23 -13.51 -0.60
C ALA A 48 -3.04 -13.92 -1.49
N ILE A 49 -2.51 -15.09 -1.23
CA ILE A 49 -1.46 -15.74 -2.01
C ILE A 49 -2.13 -16.88 -2.77
N LEU A 50 -2.17 -16.77 -4.09
CA LEU A 50 -2.99 -17.64 -4.94
C LEU A 50 -2.13 -18.30 -6.03
N ASP A 51 -2.33 -19.61 -6.25
CA ASP A 51 -1.92 -20.18 -7.54
C ASP A 51 -2.87 -19.68 -8.64
N VAL A 52 -2.33 -19.47 -9.81
CA VAL A 52 -3.12 -19.07 -10.99
C VAL A 52 -3.95 -20.23 -11.53
N LYS A 53 -3.43 -21.44 -11.46
CA LYS A 53 -4.09 -22.63 -12.05
C LYS A 53 -4.47 -23.62 -10.96
N LEU A 54 -5.63 -23.44 -10.36
CA LEU A 54 -6.24 -24.39 -9.45
C LEU A 54 -7.00 -25.49 -10.24
N ARG A 55 -7.25 -26.63 -9.61
CA ARG A 55 -7.97 -27.75 -10.26
C ARG A 55 -9.41 -27.40 -10.65
N ASP A 56 -10.06 -26.57 -9.87
CA ASP A 56 -11.48 -26.24 -9.99
C ASP A 56 -11.75 -24.87 -10.63
N THR A 57 -10.77 -23.96 -10.62
CA THR A 57 -10.93 -22.61 -11.16
C THR A 57 -9.60 -21.97 -11.56
N LEU A 58 -9.65 -20.83 -12.23
CA LEU A 58 -8.49 -19.96 -12.39
C LEU A 58 -8.36 -19.01 -11.19
N GLY A 59 -7.15 -18.89 -10.64
CA GLY A 59 -6.85 -17.97 -9.55
C GLY A 59 -7.21 -16.51 -9.87
N THR A 60 -7.14 -16.10 -11.14
CA THR A 60 -7.56 -14.76 -11.56
C THR A 60 -9.06 -14.53 -11.36
N ARG A 61 -9.92 -15.52 -11.67
CA ARG A 61 -11.36 -15.44 -11.37
C ARG A 61 -11.64 -15.45 -9.87
N LEU A 62 -10.87 -16.26 -9.13
CA LEU A 62 -10.93 -16.27 -7.68
C LEU A 62 -10.57 -14.90 -7.10
N ALA A 63 -9.53 -14.27 -7.61
CA ALA A 63 -9.08 -12.93 -7.24
C ALA A 63 -10.17 -11.86 -7.44
N GLU A 64 -10.89 -11.89 -8.57
CA GLU A 64 -12.03 -10.99 -8.82
C GLU A 64 -13.12 -11.15 -7.76
N THR A 65 -13.42 -12.38 -7.38
CA THR A 65 -14.42 -12.69 -6.34
C THR A 65 -13.96 -12.23 -4.96
N LEU A 66 -12.69 -12.47 -4.64
CA LEU A 66 -12.10 -12.02 -3.37
C LEU A 66 -12.08 -10.50 -3.26
N ARG A 67 -11.81 -9.74 -4.34
CA ARG A 67 -11.88 -8.27 -4.32
C ARG A 67 -13.27 -7.73 -4.05
N LYS A 68 -14.32 -8.41 -4.50
CA LYS A 68 -15.69 -8.02 -4.18
C LYS A 68 -15.99 -8.24 -2.68
N ARG A 69 -15.43 -9.29 -2.09
CA ARG A 69 -15.60 -9.63 -0.67
C ARG A 69 -14.69 -8.81 0.24
N TYR A 70 -13.45 -8.53 -0.22
CA TYR A 70 -12.41 -7.80 0.51
C TYR A 70 -11.83 -6.70 -0.41
N PRO A 71 -12.44 -5.50 -0.47
CA PRO A 71 -12.05 -4.46 -1.43
C PRO A 71 -10.58 -4.03 -1.37
N GLU A 72 -9.99 -4.05 -0.17
CA GLU A 72 -8.61 -3.63 0.10
C GLU A 72 -7.61 -4.80 0.15
N ILE A 73 -7.97 -5.97 -0.39
CA ILE A 73 -7.10 -7.15 -0.39
C ILE A 73 -5.90 -6.95 -1.31
N ASP A 74 -4.72 -7.29 -0.83
CA ASP A 74 -3.54 -7.45 -1.67
C ASP A 74 -3.44 -8.87 -2.21
N ILE A 75 -3.23 -9.02 -3.52
CA ILE A 75 -3.19 -10.31 -4.18
C ILE A 75 -1.79 -10.57 -4.72
N ILE A 76 -1.21 -11.68 -4.29
CA ILE A 76 0.06 -12.21 -4.78
C ILE A 76 -0.24 -13.48 -5.56
N PHE A 77 0.09 -13.51 -6.83
CA PHE A 77 0.08 -14.75 -7.57
C PHE A 77 1.44 -15.46 -7.48
N ILE A 78 1.39 -16.78 -7.31
CA ILE A 78 2.55 -17.66 -7.38
C ILE A 78 2.22 -18.75 -8.39
N SER A 79 2.92 -18.81 -9.53
CA SER A 79 2.55 -19.71 -10.62
C SER A 79 3.73 -20.18 -11.45
N SER A 80 3.61 -21.39 -12.01
CA SER A 80 4.55 -21.91 -13.04
C SER A 80 4.24 -21.38 -14.44
N TYR A 81 3.23 -20.54 -14.62
CA TYR A 81 2.68 -20.13 -15.90
C TYR A 81 2.83 -18.63 -16.15
N PRO A 82 3.98 -18.15 -16.69
CA PRO A 82 4.25 -16.71 -16.86
C PRO A 82 3.29 -16.01 -17.83
N GLN A 83 2.63 -16.75 -18.74
CA GLN A 83 1.65 -16.20 -19.69
C GLN A 83 0.42 -15.57 -18.99
N TYR A 84 0.17 -15.86 -17.72
CA TYR A 84 -0.93 -15.26 -16.96
C TYR A 84 -0.59 -13.91 -16.29
N VAL A 85 0.65 -13.42 -16.44
CA VAL A 85 1.05 -12.10 -15.88
C VAL A 85 0.11 -11.00 -16.35
N THR A 86 -0.23 -10.94 -17.64
CA THR A 86 -1.18 -9.95 -18.18
C THR A 86 -2.56 -10.03 -17.52
N SER A 87 -3.07 -11.26 -17.30
CA SER A 87 -4.35 -11.47 -16.61
C SER A 87 -4.29 -11.04 -15.14
N ALA A 88 -3.14 -11.21 -14.48
CA ALA A 88 -2.92 -10.74 -13.13
C ALA A 88 -2.97 -9.20 -13.03
N PHE A 89 -2.46 -8.48 -14.03
CA PHE A 89 -2.59 -7.02 -14.10
C PHE A 89 -4.05 -6.57 -14.18
N HIS A 90 -4.88 -7.25 -14.97
CA HIS A 90 -6.30 -6.91 -15.10
C HIS A 90 -7.06 -7.01 -13.77
N VAL A 91 -6.69 -7.96 -12.93
CA VAL A 91 -7.27 -8.09 -11.57
C VAL A 91 -6.52 -7.26 -10.52
N LYS A 92 -5.61 -6.37 -10.95
CA LYS A 92 -4.80 -5.49 -10.10
C LYS A 92 -4.04 -6.28 -9.02
N ALA A 93 -3.38 -7.37 -9.41
CA ALA A 93 -2.50 -8.09 -8.50
C ALA A 93 -1.39 -7.19 -7.99
N SER A 94 -1.07 -7.30 -6.70
CA SER A 94 0.01 -6.55 -6.06
C SER A 94 1.37 -7.11 -6.48
N GLN A 95 1.47 -8.45 -6.69
CA GLN A 95 2.68 -9.10 -7.17
C GLN A 95 2.36 -10.38 -7.95
N PHE A 96 3.33 -10.80 -8.80
CA PHE A 96 3.30 -12.07 -9.53
C PHE A 96 4.67 -12.73 -9.44
N LEU A 97 4.75 -13.87 -8.78
CA LEU A 97 5.97 -14.64 -8.58
C LEU A 97 5.95 -15.93 -9.42
N ILE A 98 7.05 -16.24 -10.07
CA ILE A 98 7.18 -17.46 -10.88
C ILE A 98 7.79 -18.58 -10.04
N LYS A 99 7.16 -19.77 -10.05
CA LYS A 99 7.70 -20.98 -9.42
C LYS A 99 8.95 -21.47 -10.21
N PRO A 100 10.01 -21.94 -9.55
CA PRO A 100 10.13 -22.15 -8.11
C PRO A 100 10.43 -20.86 -7.36
N ILE A 101 9.73 -20.61 -6.24
CA ILE A 101 9.99 -19.46 -5.37
C ILE A 101 11.08 -19.80 -4.35
N ASN A 102 11.97 -18.84 -4.10
CA ASN A 102 12.90 -18.92 -2.99
C ASN A 102 12.48 -17.97 -1.85
N ARG A 103 12.91 -18.30 -0.64
CA ARG A 103 12.55 -17.57 0.57
C ARG A 103 12.91 -16.08 0.50
N LYS A 104 14.12 -15.76 -0.01
CA LYS A 104 14.64 -14.39 -0.06
C LYS A 104 13.77 -13.51 -0.96
N THR A 105 13.50 -13.97 -2.18
CA THR A 105 12.66 -13.23 -3.14
C THR A 105 11.24 -13.10 -2.62
N PHE A 106 10.64 -14.19 -2.12
CA PHE A 106 9.28 -14.15 -1.58
C PHE A 106 9.15 -13.12 -0.44
N LEU A 107 10.06 -13.15 0.53
CA LEU A 107 10.01 -12.23 1.67
C LEU A 107 10.25 -10.77 1.24
N ALA A 108 11.13 -10.51 0.27
CA ALA A 108 11.36 -9.15 -0.23
C ALA A 108 10.08 -8.56 -0.86
N GLU A 109 9.39 -9.33 -1.70
CA GLU A 109 8.14 -8.90 -2.33
C GLU A 109 7.00 -8.78 -1.32
N PHE A 110 6.94 -9.70 -0.36
CA PHE A 110 5.97 -9.64 0.72
C PHE A 110 6.17 -8.39 1.60
N ASP A 111 7.42 -8.06 1.96
CA ASP A 111 7.77 -6.85 2.72
C ASP A 111 7.44 -5.57 1.95
N TYR A 112 7.68 -5.58 0.64
CA TYR A 112 7.28 -4.47 -0.23
C TYR A 112 5.75 -4.24 -0.16
N ILE A 113 4.95 -5.30 -0.26
CA ILE A 113 3.47 -5.20 -0.15
C ILE A 113 3.05 -4.68 1.21
N LEU A 114 3.70 -5.13 2.29
CA LEU A 114 3.40 -4.64 3.64
C LEU A 114 3.69 -3.15 3.79
N ALA A 115 4.80 -2.68 3.25
CA ALA A 115 5.17 -1.26 3.27
C ALA A 115 4.16 -0.41 2.47
N GLU A 116 3.81 -0.85 1.25
CA GLU A 116 2.79 -0.20 0.42
C GLU A 116 1.42 -0.17 1.11
N ARG A 117 1.03 -1.29 1.74
CA ARG A 117 -0.20 -1.39 2.51
C ARG A 117 -0.20 -0.44 3.71
N GLY A 118 0.89 -0.42 4.47
CA GLY A 118 1.09 0.52 5.57
C GLY A 118 0.91 1.97 5.11
N SER A 119 1.51 2.31 3.97
CA SER A 119 1.40 3.63 3.36
C SER A 119 -0.04 3.99 2.96
N ARG A 120 -0.79 3.04 2.40
CA ARG A 120 -2.20 3.27 1.99
C ARG A 120 -3.13 3.48 3.18
N HIS A 121 -2.85 2.85 4.32
CA HIS A 121 -3.70 2.88 5.53
C HIS A 121 -3.20 3.85 6.58
N PHE A 122 -2.00 4.41 6.43
CA PHE A 122 -1.49 5.40 7.36
C PHE A 122 -2.36 6.66 7.34
N ARG A 123 -2.78 7.07 8.53
CA ARG A 123 -3.48 8.33 8.72
C ARG A 123 -2.71 9.20 9.69
N TRP A 124 -2.37 10.38 9.23
CA TRP A 124 -1.77 11.38 10.09
C TRP A 124 -2.86 12.09 10.89
N VAL A 125 -2.89 11.83 12.18
CA VAL A 125 -3.81 12.51 13.09
C VAL A 125 -3.17 13.78 13.59
N VAL A 126 -3.80 14.90 13.33
CA VAL A 126 -3.39 16.23 13.78
C VAL A 126 -4.52 16.92 14.51
N SER A 127 -4.19 17.80 15.45
CA SER A 127 -5.18 18.56 16.19
C SER A 127 -4.80 20.03 16.29
N ASN A 128 -5.81 20.87 16.35
CA ASN A 128 -5.71 22.24 16.77
C ASN A 128 -6.63 22.46 17.99
N LYS A 129 -6.80 23.71 18.45
CA LYS A 129 -7.58 24.02 19.64
C LYS A 129 -9.05 23.57 19.58
N SER A 130 -9.61 23.40 18.39
CA SER A 130 -11.05 23.16 18.18
C SER A 130 -11.39 21.85 17.48
N SER A 131 -10.42 21.17 16.85
CA SER A 131 -10.72 20.04 15.97
C SER A 131 -9.57 19.03 15.92
N ILE A 132 -9.95 17.77 15.67
CA ILE A 132 -9.02 16.69 15.36
C ILE A 132 -9.24 16.30 13.90
N TYR A 133 -8.16 16.19 13.14
CA TYR A 133 -8.16 15.81 11.73
C TYR A 133 -7.42 14.50 11.56
N SER A 134 -7.96 13.61 10.74
CA SER A 134 -7.34 12.35 10.34
C SER A 134 -7.12 12.40 8.84
N LEU A 135 -5.88 12.60 8.40
CA LEU A 135 -5.49 12.85 7.02
C LEU A 135 -4.74 11.65 6.44
N LEU A 136 -5.09 11.25 5.23
CA LEU A 136 -4.23 10.39 4.42
C LEU A 136 -3.09 11.23 3.83
N PRO A 137 -1.85 10.73 3.70
CA PRO A 137 -0.79 11.43 2.98
C PRO A 137 -1.22 11.85 1.57
N SER A 138 -2.04 11.03 0.90
CA SER A 138 -2.60 11.34 -0.42
C SER A 138 -3.61 12.48 -0.45
N GLU A 139 -4.08 12.99 0.68
CA GLU A 139 -4.96 14.15 0.74
C GLU A 139 -4.19 15.46 0.89
N ILE A 140 -2.88 15.39 1.21
CA ILE A 140 -2.04 16.54 1.50
C ILE A 140 -1.25 16.94 0.25
N LEU A 141 -1.40 18.17 -0.21
CA LEU A 141 -0.65 18.74 -1.32
C LEU A 141 0.75 19.16 -0.88
N TYR A 142 0.80 19.98 0.17
CA TYR A 142 2.04 20.44 0.78
C TYR A 142 1.80 20.92 2.21
N VAL A 143 2.88 21.08 2.97
CA VAL A 143 2.89 21.67 4.30
C VAL A 143 3.81 22.87 4.30
N GLU A 144 3.29 24.01 4.72
CA GLU A 144 3.99 25.28 4.88
C GLU A 144 4.27 25.54 6.35
N ALA A 145 5.49 25.92 6.70
CA ALA A 145 5.87 26.35 8.03
C ALA A 145 6.04 27.87 8.09
N TYR A 146 5.35 28.52 9.03
CA TYR A 146 5.53 29.92 9.30
C TYR A 146 5.54 30.14 10.81
N HIS A 147 6.69 30.57 11.35
CA HIS A 147 6.95 30.67 12.80
C HIS A 147 6.71 29.33 13.53
N ARG A 148 5.72 29.28 14.43
CA ARG A 148 5.36 28.09 15.21
C ARG A 148 4.15 27.36 14.64
N HIS A 149 3.65 27.78 13.50
CA HIS A 149 2.46 27.20 12.86
C HIS A 149 2.86 26.42 11.62
N LEU A 150 2.16 25.34 11.42
CA LEU A 150 2.18 24.55 10.22
C LEU A 150 0.81 24.68 9.55
N PHE A 151 0.84 24.97 8.27
CA PHE A 151 -0.33 25.04 7.42
C PHE A 151 -0.32 23.84 6.50
N ILE A 152 -1.25 22.92 6.74
CA ILE A 152 -1.42 21.71 5.93
C ILE A 152 -2.43 22.05 4.83
N HIS A 153 -1.98 22.06 3.59
CA HIS A 153 -2.80 22.35 2.43
C HIS A 153 -3.32 21.05 1.83
N THR A 154 -4.63 20.94 1.71
CA THR A 154 -5.33 19.84 1.06
C THR A 154 -6.20 20.38 -0.08
N ALA A 155 -6.67 19.53 -0.98
CA ALA A 155 -7.60 19.96 -2.03
C ALA A 155 -8.92 20.54 -1.51
N LYS A 156 -9.28 20.26 -0.23
CA LYS A 156 -10.56 20.67 0.37
C LYS A 156 -10.44 21.87 1.29
N GLN A 157 -9.31 21.98 2.01
CA GLN A 157 -9.16 23.00 3.08
C GLN A 157 -7.69 23.19 3.47
N LYS A 158 -7.43 24.30 4.13
CA LYS A 158 -6.17 24.60 4.83
C LYS A 158 -6.37 24.37 6.33
N ILE A 159 -5.55 23.52 6.92
CA ILE A 159 -5.57 23.16 8.33
C ILE A 159 -4.36 23.79 9.01
N THR A 160 -4.59 24.52 10.10
CA THR A 160 -3.52 25.14 10.88
C THR A 160 -3.31 24.38 12.18
N ILE A 161 -2.06 23.97 12.43
CA ILE A 161 -1.62 23.34 13.68
C ILE A 161 -0.36 24.02 14.22
N CYS A 162 -0.04 23.79 15.49
CA CYS A 162 1.25 24.17 16.06
C CYS A 162 2.23 22.99 15.92
N GLY A 163 3.48 23.27 15.52
CA GLY A 163 4.49 22.22 15.38
C GLY A 163 5.74 22.69 14.68
N LYS A 164 6.65 21.73 14.41
CA LYS A 164 7.87 21.95 13.66
C LYS A 164 7.80 21.16 12.35
N LEU A 165 8.27 21.73 11.27
CA LEU A 165 8.27 21.06 9.96
C LEU A 165 9.13 19.80 9.97
N LYS A 166 10.23 19.79 10.73
CA LYS A 166 11.09 18.61 10.91
C LYS A 166 10.31 17.40 11.40
N ASP A 167 9.45 17.56 12.42
CA ASP A 167 8.66 16.45 12.97
C ASP A 167 7.66 15.90 11.92
N VAL A 168 7.18 16.77 11.02
CA VAL A 168 6.31 16.38 9.91
C VAL A 168 7.10 15.65 8.82
N CYS A 169 8.33 16.10 8.51
CA CYS A 169 9.21 15.39 7.58
C CYS A 169 9.44 13.94 8.04
N GLU A 170 9.77 13.74 9.31
CA GLU A 170 9.98 12.41 9.87
C GLU A 170 8.69 11.56 9.83
N LYS A 171 7.53 12.17 10.12
CA LYS A 171 6.21 11.48 10.08
C LYS A 171 5.77 11.09 8.68
N LEU A 172 6.09 11.88 7.67
CA LEU A 172 5.69 11.67 6.28
C LEU A 172 6.82 11.10 5.42
N GLU A 173 7.92 10.67 6.05
CA GLU A 173 9.00 9.94 5.39
C GLU A 173 8.46 8.66 4.73
N GLY A 174 8.85 8.40 3.48
CA GLY A 174 8.35 7.24 2.72
C GLY A 174 6.98 7.42 2.07
N TYR A 175 6.29 8.54 2.32
CA TYR A 175 4.95 8.80 1.72
C TYR A 175 4.99 9.74 0.51
N GLY A 176 6.16 9.92 -0.11
CA GLY A 176 6.33 10.74 -1.32
C GLY A 176 6.42 12.23 -1.05
N PHE A 177 6.86 12.63 0.14
CA PHE A 177 7.09 14.04 0.48
C PHE A 177 8.57 14.40 0.38
N VAL A 178 8.85 15.60 -0.10
CA VAL A 178 10.19 16.17 -0.24
C VAL A 178 10.24 17.56 0.40
N LEU A 179 11.25 17.79 1.23
CA LEU A 179 11.55 19.12 1.76
C LEU A 179 12.23 19.94 0.66
N CYS A 180 11.48 20.78 -0.02
CA CYS A 180 11.99 21.59 -1.13
C CYS A 180 12.52 22.97 -0.68
N HIS A 181 12.16 23.42 0.51
CA HIS A 181 12.60 24.68 1.12
C HIS A 181 12.54 24.55 2.64
N GLN A 182 13.31 25.34 3.38
CA GLN A 182 13.30 25.32 4.85
C GLN A 182 11.90 25.45 5.50
N GLY A 183 10.96 26.01 4.76
CA GLY A 183 9.56 26.21 5.18
C GLY A 183 8.53 25.40 4.41
N PHE A 184 8.93 24.54 3.45
CA PHE A 184 7.97 23.83 2.60
C PHE A 184 8.30 22.35 2.41
N LEU A 185 7.35 21.51 2.72
CA LEU A 185 7.34 20.07 2.48
C LEU A 185 6.27 19.74 1.46
N VAL A 186 6.65 19.25 0.28
CA VAL A 186 5.78 19.05 -0.89
C VAL A 186 5.54 17.58 -1.12
N ASN A 187 4.31 17.21 -1.41
CA ASN A 187 3.95 15.89 -1.91
C ASN A 187 4.26 15.81 -3.41
N THR A 188 5.21 14.95 -3.78
CA THR A 188 5.68 14.81 -5.17
C THR A 188 4.59 14.37 -6.14
N ARG A 189 3.53 13.71 -5.65
CA ARG A 189 2.37 13.30 -6.45
C ARG A 189 1.63 14.48 -7.10
N TYR A 190 1.69 15.66 -6.49
CA TYR A 190 0.97 16.85 -6.92
C TYR A 190 1.86 17.86 -7.65
N ILE A 191 3.11 17.54 -7.90
CA ILE A 191 4.01 18.37 -8.73
C ILE A 191 3.53 18.27 -10.17
N GLU A 192 3.19 19.41 -10.77
CA GLU A 192 2.82 19.52 -12.17
C GLU A 192 4.05 19.79 -13.03
N HIS A 193 4.84 20.81 -12.64
CA HIS A 193 6.12 21.13 -13.27
C HIS A 193 6.98 21.97 -12.32
N ILE A 194 8.24 22.15 -12.70
CA ILE A 194 9.22 23.00 -12.00
C ILE A 194 9.74 24.00 -13.01
N ASP A 195 9.74 25.29 -12.63
CA ASP A 195 10.34 26.35 -13.43
C ASP A 195 11.22 27.23 -12.52
N GLY A 196 12.52 27.27 -12.84
CA GLY A 196 13.51 27.93 -11.99
C GLY A 196 13.48 27.41 -10.55
N ASP A 197 13.30 28.32 -9.62
CA ASP A 197 13.25 28.04 -8.17
C ASP A 197 11.80 27.85 -7.63
N THR A 198 10.86 27.48 -8.50
CA THR A 198 9.45 27.35 -8.14
C THR A 198 8.88 26.01 -8.59
N ILE A 199 8.21 25.32 -7.67
CA ILE A 199 7.41 24.13 -7.94
C ILE A 199 5.96 24.54 -8.11
N TYR A 200 5.36 24.20 -9.23
CA TYR A 200 3.94 24.38 -9.51
C TYR A 200 3.18 23.10 -9.22
N LEU A 201 2.07 23.23 -8.50
CA LEU A 201 1.28 22.11 -8.04
C LEU A 201 -0.07 22.03 -8.78
N THR A 202 -0.57 20.82 -8.94
CA THR A 202 -1.93 20.59 -9.44
C THR A 202 -2.93 21.34 -8.55
N GLY A 203 -3.76 22.19 -9.16
CA GLY A 203 -4.69 23.06 -8.43
C GLY A 203 -4.30 24.52 -8.38
N GLY A 204 -3.13 24.89 -8.94
CA GLY A 204 -2.70 26.27 -9.16
C GLY A 204 -1.85 26.87 -8.04
N ASP A 205 -1.58 26.12 -6.97
CA ASP A 205 -0.63 26.54 -5.93
C ASP A 205 0.81 26.42 -6.41
N SER A 206 1.72 27.23 -5.83
CA SER A 206 3.15 27.13 -6.07
C SER A 206 3.94 27.29 -4.78
N VAL A 207 5.12 26.66 -4.74
CA VAL A 207 6.03 26.69 -3.58
C VAL A 207 7.47 26.91 -4.04
N PRO A 208 8.31 27.63 -3.24
CA PRO A 208 9.69 27.90 -3.59
C PRO A 208 10.56 26.67 -3.37
N ILE A 209 11.66 26.61 -4.12
CA ILE A 209 12.78 25.70 -3.88
C ILE A 209 13.90 26.49 -3.20
N SER A 210 14.52 25.93 -2.19
CA SER A 210 15.72 26.51 -1.57
C SER A 210 16.92 26.24 -2.46
N SER A 211 17.65 27.31 -2.77
CA SER A 211 19.00 27.21 -3.38
C SER A 211 19.97 26.59 -2.42
#